data_30557edb45e65b931680317bb2422f59
#
_entry.id   30557edb45e65b931680317bb2422f59
#
_cell.length_a   1.000
_cell.length_b   1.000
_cell.length_c   1.000
_cell.angle_alpha   90.00
_cell.angle_beta   90.00
_cell.angle_gamma   90.00
#
_symmetry.space_group_name_H-M   'P 1'
#
loop_
_entity.id
_entity.type
_entity.pdbx_description
1 polymer ?
#
loop_
_entity_poly.entity_id
_entity_poly.type
_entity_poly.pdbx_seq_one_letter_code
_entity_poly.pdbx_strand_id
1 'polypeptide(L)'
;MQRARLAYVPAQPTAAENAGIIPMSLRTVHFVMPGGVDDPAAPSGGNAYDRRVCLDLPGFGWQVTRHAAPGTWPHPDRAARDGLARTLRDLPDDAVVLLDGLVACGVPEIVVPEAERLRLAVLVHLPLGDETGLDAAVAADLDTRERAVLRAVPAVIATSDWAVRRLVSHHGLAPDRVHVAAPGADIAPLAAGTDGVSRLLCVAAVTPRKGQHRLVEALAAVRDLPWTCECVGGLGHDPGYVAHLRTLIDQYGLADRLRLTGPRSGADLDATYAAADLMVLTSYAETYGMAVTEALARGIPVLATDVGGLPEAVGRAPDGGMPGILVPPEDPAALAAELRGWFGEPDVRRRLKAAARGRRAALDGWATTARSLAGVLQRLPEAPRSAA
;
A
#
# COMPACT_ATOMS: atom_id res chain seq x y z
N MET A 1 -7.71 -44.32 -29.73
CA MET A 1 -6.29 -44.15 -29.47
C MET A 1 -6.11 -43.08 -28.36
N GLN A 2 -6.00 -43.53 -27.12
CA GLN A 2 -5.76 -42.71 -25.94
C GLN A 2 -4.29 -42.39 -25.84
N ARG A 3 -3.92 -41.09 -25.87
CA ARG A 3 -2.58 -40.63 -25.52
C ARG A 3 -2.49 -40.40 -24.01
N ALA A 4 -1.67 -41.23 -23.37
CA ALA A 4 -1.32 -41.10 -21.96
C ALA A 4 -0.56 -39.78 -21.73
N ARG A 5 -1.04 -38.95 -20.79
CA ARG A 5 -0.29 -37.81 -20.24
C ARG A 5 0.71 -38.35 -19.23
N LEU A 6 1.99 -38.26 -19.53
CA LEU A 6 3.06 -38.46 -18.56
C LEU A 6 3.07 -37.26 -17.59
N ALA A 7 2.76 -37.54 -16.32
CA ALA A 7 2.92 -36.58 -15.24
C ALA A 7 4.42 -36.44 -14.94
N TYR A 8 4.93 -35.21 -15.00
CA TYR A 8 6.27 -34.88 -14.54
C TYR A 8 6.30 -34.97 -13.01
N VAL A 9 7.03 -35.93 -12.46
CA VAL A 9 7.39 -36.02 -11.05
C VAL A 9 8.77 -35.42 -10.90
N PRO A 10 8.94 -34.31 -10.14
CA PRO A 10 10.28 -33.78 -9.88
C PRO A 10 11.08 -34.78 -9.04
N ALA A 11 12.32 -35.05 -9.45
CA ALA A 11 13.25 -35.90 -8.74
C ALA A 11 13.51 -35.32 -7.34
N GLN A 12 13.41 -36.14 -6.29
CA GLN A 12 13.80 -35.76 -4.96
C GLN A 12 15.34 -35.64 -4.91
N PRO A 13 15.88 -34.57 -4.26
CA PRO A 13 17.33 -34.42 -4.11
C PRO A 13 17.92 -35.59 -3.30
N THR A 14 19.07 -36.08 -3.74
CA THR A 14 19.77 -37.19 -3.10
C THR A 14 20.41 -36.74 -1.77
N ALA A 15 20.58 -37.66 -0.83
CA ALA A 15 21.15 -37.41 0.51
C ALA A 15 22.56 -36.77 0.49
N ALA A 16 23.24 -36.77 -0.66
CA ALA A 16 24.59 -36.18 -0.80
C ALA A 16 24.54 -34.65 -1.07
N GLU A 17 23.40 -34.09 -1.51
CA GLU A 17 23.25 -32.64 -1.75
C GLU A 17 22.87 -31.86 -0.48
N ASN A 18 22.54 -32.56 0.61
CA ASN A 18 22.20 -31.95 1.92
C ASN A 18 23.42 -31.86 2.89
N ALA A 19 24.58 -32.28 2.50
CA ALA A 19 25.79 -32.23 3.34
C ALA A 19 26.52 -30.90 3.17
N GLY A 20 26.01 -29.82 3.76
CA GLY A 20 26.68 -28.52 3.75
C GLY A 20 25.84 -27.29 4.11
N ILE A 21 24.54 -27.42 4.25
CA ILE A 21 23.69 -26.32 4.75
C ILE A 21 23.73 -26.37 6.29
N ILE A 22 24.66 -25.63 6.89
CA ILE A 22 24.55 -25.26 8.31
C ILE A 22 23.21 -24.54 8.41
N PRO A 23 22.23 -25.02 9.21
CA PRO A 23 20.98 -24.29 9.36
C PRO A 23 21.34 -22.92 9.95
N MET A 24 21.26 -21.86 9.15
CA MET A 24 21.29 -20.51 9.68
C MET A 24 20.18 -20.44 10.73
N SER A 25 20.56 -20.24 12.00
CA SER A 25 19.57 -20.04 13.05
C SER A 25 18.69 -18.87 12.61
N LEU A 26 17.41 -19.15 12.34
CA LEU A 26 16.44 -18.13 11.95
C LEU A 26 16.38 -17.09 13.08
N ARG A 27 16.60 -15.84 12.74
CA ARG A 27 16.40 -14.73 13.67
C ARG A 27 14.90 -14.50 13.83
N THR A 28 14.45 -14.22 15.04
CA THR A 28 13.04 -13.92 15.29
C THR A 28 12.80 -12.43 15.19
N VAL A 29 11.73 -12.04 14.49
CA VAL A 29 11.14 -10.69 14.53
C VAL A 29 9.72 -10.79 15.05
N HIS A 30 9.40 -9.97 16.05
CA HIS A 30 8.05 -9.79 16.56
C HIS A 30 7.38 -8.66 15.78
N PHE A 31 6.35 -8.96 14.99
CA PHE A 31 5.65 -7.95 14.22
C PHE A 31 4.31 -7.62 14.86
N VAL A 32 4.20 -6.40 15.40
CA VAL A 32 2.97 -5.87 16.01
C VAL A 32 2.22 -5.06 14.96
N MET A 33 0.98 -5.46 14.68
CA MET A 33 0.14 -4.91 13.62
C MET A 33 -1.31 -4.75 14.08
N PRO A 34 -2.16 -3.98 13.39
CA PRO A 34 -3.57 -3.82 13.75
C PRO A 34 -4.31 -5.15 13.82
N GLY A 35 -5.22 -5.28 14.78
CA GLY A 35 -6.01 -6.51 14.99
C GLY A 35 -6.88 -6.90 13.79
N GLY A 36 -7.27 -5.93 12.96
CA GLY A 36 -8.07 -6.15 11.75
C GLY A 36 -7.25 -6.42 10.48
N VAL A 37 -5.94 -6.73 10.59
CA VAL A 37 -5.04 -6.91 9.42
C VAL A 37 -5.52 -8.00 8.44
N ASP A 38 -6.23 -9.00 8.91
CA ASP A 38 -6.75 -10.12 8.11
C ASP A 38 -8.25 -9.96 7.75
N ASP A 39 -8.90 -8.84 8.09
CA ASP A 39 -10.32 -8.62 7.81
C ASP A 39 -10.58 -8.38 6.31
N PRO A 40 -11.25 -9.31 5.62
CA PRO A 40 -11.56 -9.17 4.20
C PRO A 40 -12.63 -8.09 3.91
N ALA A 41 -13.39 -7.67 4.92
CA ALA A 41 -14.41 -6.61 4.78
C ALA A 41 -13.80 -5.20 4.78
N ALA A 42 -12.57 -5.06 5.34
CA ALA A 42 -11.85 -3.79 5.43
C ALA A 42 -10.44 -3.88 4.78
N PRO A 43 -10.32 -4.21 3.48
CA PRO A 43 -9.03 -4.32 2.83
C PRO A 43 -8.35 -2.95 2.76
N SER A 44 -7.07 -2.91 3.14
CA SER A 44 -6.24 -1.73 2.98
C SER A 44 -4.88 -2.09 2.39
N GLY A 45 -4.20 -1.13 1.76
CA GLY A 45 -2.85 -1.31 1.25
C GLY A 45 -1.86 -1.65 2.36
N GLY A 46 -1.96 -1.00 3.53
CA GLY A 46 -1.15 -1.28 4.70
C GLY A 46 -1.32 -2.73 5.17
N ASN A 47 -2.58 -3.17 5.38
CA ASN A 47 -2.86 -4.55 5.78
C ASN A 47 -2.34 -5.58 4.76
N ALA A 48 -2.45 -5.28 3.46
CA ALA A 48 -1.91 -6.15 2.40
C ALA A 48 -0.39 -6.24 2.46
N TYR A 49 0.27 -5.11 2.68
CA TYR A 49 1.72 -5.01 2.85
C TYR A 49 2.18 -5.84 4.07
N ASP A 50 1.55 -5.65 5.23
CA ASP A 50 1.93 -6.34 6.48
C ASP A 50 1.78 -7.85 6.35
N ARG A 51 0.66 -8.32 5.78
CA ARG A 51 0.49 -9.75 5.50
C ARG A 51 1.59 -10.29 4.59
N ARG A 52 1.94 -9.53 3.55
CA ARG A 52 2.96 -9.95 2.60
C ARG A 52 4.34 -10.02 3.23
N VAL A 53 4.69 -9.05 4.05
CA VAL A 53 5.93 -9.06 4.83
C VAL A 53 6.02 -10.28 5.73
N CYS A 54 4.92 -10.65 6.41
CA CYS A 54 4.88 -11.87 7.23
C CYS A 54 5.13 -13.15 6.44
N LEU A 55 4.67 -13.19 5.18
CA LEU A 55 4.84 -14.35 4.31
C LEU A 55 6.24 -14.46 3.70
N ASP A 56 6.86 -13.32 3.36
CA ASP A 56 8.07 -13.30 2.54
C ASP A 56 9.36 -13.17 3.38
N LEU A 57 9.34 -12.54 4.57
CA LEU A 57 10.50 -12.42 5.46
C LEU A 57 11.17 -13.77 5.82
N PRO A 58 10.44 -14.89 5.98
CA PRO A 58 11.07 -16.19 6.21
C PRO A 58 12.07 -16.60 5.15
N GLY A 59 11.84 -16.23 3.87
CA GLY A 59 12.78 -16.45 2.77
C GLY A 59 14.09 -15.66 2.89
N PHE A 60 14.19 -14.72 3.83
CA PHE A 60 15.36 -13.88 4.10
C PHE A 60 15.97 -14.09 5.49
N GLY A 61 15.71 -15.26 6.10
CA GLY A 61 16.34 -15.68 7.36
C GLY A 61 15.66 -15.17 8.63
N TRP A 62 14.38 -14.77 8.56
CA TRP A 62 13.61 -14.30 9.69
C TRP A 62 12.40 -15.19 9.99
N GLN A 63 12.24 -15.59 11.23
CA GLN A 63 10.99 -16.15 11.74
C GLN A 63 10.10 -15.00 12.22
N VAL A 64 8.89 -14.87 11.67
CA VAL A 64 7.96 -13.82 12.06
C VAL A 64 6.99 -14.33 13.12
N THR A 65 7.00 -13.69 14.29
CA THR A 65 5.97 -13.87 15.32
C THR A 65 5.00 -12.70 15.23
N ARG A 66 3.75 -12.98 14.82
CA ARG A 66 2.71 -11.97 14.64
C ARG A 66 2.03 -11.64 15.96
N HIS A 67 1.86 -10.35 16.25
CA HIS A 67 1.10 -9.82 17.38
C HIS A 67 0.01 -8.90 16.86
N ALA A 68 -1.23 -9.39 16.79
CA ALA A 68 -2.38 -8.56 16.45
C ALA A 68 -2.74 -7.67 17.65
N ALA A 69 -2.75 -6.35 17.47
CA ALA A 69 -3.15 -5.37 18.47
C ALA A 69 -4.62 -5.00 18.26
N PRO A 70 -5.56 -5.53 19.06
CA PRO A 70 -6.97 -5.19 18.98
C PRO A 70 -7.18 -3.72 19.33
N GLY A 71 -8.23 -3.10 18.78
CA GLY A 71 -8.62 -1.73 19.09
C GLY A 71 -8.76 -0.85 17.86
N THR A 72 -9.16 0.40 18.10
CA THR A 72 -9.33 1.43 17.09
C THR A 72 -8.10 2.32 17.03
N TRP A 73 -7.11 1.91 16.23
CA TRP A 73 -5.88 2.69 16.04
C TRP A 73 -6.07 3.80 15.01
N PRO A 74 -5.46 4.98 15.20
CA PRO A 74 -4.48 5.38 16.22
C PRO A 74 -5.07 5.91 17.52
N HIS A 75 -6.37 5.76 17.76
CA HIS A 75 -7.10 6.21 18.96
C HIS A 75 -7.60 5.01 19.78
N PRO A 76 -6.68 4.24 20.40
CA PRO A 76 -7.04 3.04 21.15
C PRO A 76 -7.74 3.40 22.46
N ASP A 77 -8.70 2.56 22.87
CA ASP A 77 -9.24 2.60 24.22
C ASP A 77 -8.21 2.09 25.26
N ARG A 78 -8.59 2.14 26.53
CA ARG A 78 -7.72 1.70 27.63
C ARG A 78 -7.34 0.22 27.49
N ALA A 79 -8.27 -0.64 27.10
CA ALA A 79 -8.02 -2.08 26.99
C ALA A 79 -7.01 -2.39 25.90
N ALA A 80 -7.11 -1.71 24.74
CA ALA A 80 -6.15 -1.83 23.63
C ALA A 80 -4.75 -1.33 24.05
N ARG A 81 -4.67 -0.19 24.76
CA ARG A 81 -3.41 0.36 25.30
C ARG A 81 -2.76 -0.60 26.29
N ASP A 82 -3.52 -1.11 27.26
CA ASP A 82 -3.03 -2.08 28.24
C ASP A 82 -2.61 -3.40 27.58
N GLY A 83 -3.30 -3.80 26.51
CA GLY A 83 -2.96 -4.97 25.69
C GLY A 83 -1.62 -4.81 24.99
N LEU A 84 -1.41 -3.70 24.29
CA LEU A 84 -0.13 -3.40 23.60
C LEU A 84 1.03 -3.32 24.63
N ALA A 85 0.82 -2.62 25.74
CA ALA A 85 1.84 -2.49 26.78
C ALA A 85 2.24 -3.85 27.37
N ARG A 86 1.29 -4.78 27.56
CA ARG A 86 1.61 -6.16 27.96
C ARG A 86 2.40 -6.89 26.90
N THR A 87 1.92 -6.83 25.64
CA THR A 87 2.60 -7.50 24.53
C THR A 87 4.07 -7.10 24.43
N LEU A 88 4.37 -5.80 24.51
CA LEU A 88 5.76 -5.32 24.42
C LEU A 88 6.56 -5.73 25.68
N ARG A 89 6.00 -5.58 26.87
CA ARG A 89 6.69 -5.92 28.14
C ARG A 89 7.06 -7.39 28.25
N ASP A 90 6.22 -8.28 27.71
CA ASP A 90 6.42 -9.73 27.77
C ASP A 90 7.51 -10.23 26.80
N LEU A 91 8.00 -9.38 25.88
CA LEU A 91 9.10 -9.68 25.01
C LEU A 91 10.44 -9.64 25.76
N PRO A 92 11.38 -10.55 25.46
CA PRO A 92 12.70 -10.53 26.08
C PRO A 92 13.48 -9.27 25.68
N ASP A 93 14.40 -8.84 26.55
CA ASP A 93 15.32 -7.76 26.21
C ASP A 93 16.11 -8.10 24.95
N ASP A 94 16.45 -7.08 24.17
CA ASP A 94 17.13 -7.18 22.86
C ASP A 94 16.31 -7.89 21.77
N ALA A 95 15.01 -8.17 22.00
CA ALA A 95 14.15 -8.71 20.97
C ALA A 95 13.99 -7.71 19.82
N VAL A 96 14.04 -8.23 18.58
CA VAL A 96 13.78 -7.43 17.37
C VAL A 96 12.27 -7.29 17.16
N VAL A 97 11.79 -6.05 17.14
CA VAL A 97 10.35 -5.74 17.01
C VAL A 97 10.13 -4.79 15.84
N LEU A 98 9.29 -5.22 14.92
CA LEU A 98 8.72 -4.37 13.88
C LEU A 98 7.33 -3.92 14.35
N LEU A 99 7.07 -2.62 14.33
CA LEU A 99 5.80 -2.04 14.73
C LEU A 99 5.14 -1.38 13.52
N ASP A 100 3.88 -1.68 13.24
CA ASP A 100 3.08 -0.86 12.34
C ASP A 100 2.90 0.54 12.94
N GLY A 101 3.15 1.58 12.15
CA GLY A 101 3.07 2.97 12.57
C GLY A 101 1.69 3.39 13.03
N LEU A 102 0.62 2.80 12.46
CA LEU A 102 -0.74 3.06 12.90
C LEU A 102 -0.96 2.66 14.37
N VAL A 103 -0.34 1.54 14.80
CA VAL A 103 -0.40 1.07 16.18
C VAL A 103 0.58 1.83 17.08
N ALA A 104 1.82 2.01 16.62
CA ALA A 104 2.90 2.53 17.44
C ALA A 104 2.80 4.04 17.69
N CYS A 105 2.54 4.81 16.61
CA CYS A 105 2.73 6.26 16.63
C CYS A 105 1.64 7.02 17.41
N GLY A 106 0.50 6.39 17.67
CA GLY A 106 -0.57 6.99 18.51
C GLY A 106 -0.33 6.93 20.01
N VAL A 107 0.67 6.16 20.49
CA VAL A 107 0.87 5.85 21.92
C VAL A 107 2.35 5.91 22.35
N PRO A 108 2.98 7.09 22.22
CA PRO A 108 4.41 7.26 22.56
C PRO A 108 4.74 6.86 24.00
N GLU A 109 3.82 7.04 24.95
CA GLU A 109 3.99 6.67 26.36
C GLU A 109 4.13 5.16 26.58
N ILE A 110 3.76 4.33 25.60
CA ILE A 110 3.94 2.88 25.64
C ILE A 110 5.21 2.48 24.88
N VAL A 111 5.43 3.06 23.69
CA VAL A 111 6.49 2.62 22.77
C VAL A 111 7.86 3.21 23.12
N VAL A 112 7.91 4.49 23.50
CA VAL A 112 9.20 5.18 23.74
C VAL A 112 10.01 4.53 24.88
N PRO A 113 9.44 4.16 26.03
CA PRO A 113 10.18 3.48 27.08
C PRO A 113 10.77 2.13 26.65
N GLU A 114 10.09 1.42 25.75
CA GLU A 114 10.52 0.11 25.27
C GLU A 114 11.73 0.18 24.30
N ALA A 115 11.99 1.35 23.71
CA ALA A 115 13.17 1.57 22.87
C ALA A 115 14.51 1.47 23.62
N GLU A 116 14.50 1.51 24.95
CA GLU A 116 15.67 1.34 25.79
C GLU A 116 16.11 -0.13 25.93
N ARG A 117 15.16 -1.08 25.73
CA ARG A 117 15.43 -2.51 25.91
C ARG A 117 15.10 -3.39 24.70
N LEU A 118 14.30 -2.90 23.74
CA LEU A 118 13.93 -3.62 22.53
C LEU A 118 14.60 -2.98 21.29
N ARG A 119 14.91 -3.79 20.30
CA ARG A 119 15.43 -3.34 19.00
C ARG A 119 14.26 -3.00 18.10
N LEU A 120 13.77 -1.76 18.18
CA LEU A 120 12.55 -1.33 17.53
C LEU A 120 12.80 -0.81 16.10
N ALA A 121 11.92 -1.21 15.19
CA ALA A 121 11.73 -0.54 13.90
C ALA A 121 10.25 -0.19 13.72
N VAL A 122 9.94 0.98 13.17
CA VAL A 122 8.56 1.40 12.87
C VAL A 122 8.35 1.46 11.37
N LEU A 123 7.31 0.78 10.88
CA LEU A 123 6.88 0.79 9.49
C LEU A 123 5.74 1.79 9.32
N VAL A 124 5.99 2.86 8.57
CA VAL A 124 5.03 3.94 8.33
C VAL A 124 4.38 3.76 6.97
N HIS A 125 3.12 3.37 6.95
CA HIS A 125 2.31 3.28 5.74
C HIS A 125 1.76 4.64 5.31
N LEU A 126 1.31 5.46 6.26
CA LEU A 126 0.86 6.83 6.07
C LEU A 126 1.17 7.59 7.37
N PRO A 127 1.83 8.78 7.32
CA PRO A 127 1.95 9.62 8.50
C PRO A 127 0.56 9.92 9.10
N LEU A 128 0.43 9.81 10.41
CA LEU A 128 -0.88 9.90 11.07
C LEU A 128 -1.58 11.25 10.84
N GLY A 129 -0.81 12.32 10.79
CA GLY A 129 -1.32 13.67 10.55
C GLY A 129 -1.68 13.95 9.09
N ASP A 130 -1.27 13.10 8.15
CA ASP A 130 -1.56 13.26 6.71
C ASP A 130 -2.91 12.61 6.31
N GLU A 131 -3.67 12.02 7.26
CA GLU A 131 -5.01 11.52 6.97
C GLU A 131 -5.98 12.70 6.79
N THR A 132 -6.86 12.59 5.77
CA THR A 132 -7.81 13.66 5.44
C THR A 132 -9.06 13.59 6.31
N GLY A 133 -9.67 14.75 6.55
CA GLY A 133 -10.90 14.85 7.35
C GLY A 133 -10.66 14.91 8.86
N LEU A 134 -9.41 14.91 9.30
CA LEU A 134 -9.07 15.16 10.71
C LEU A 134 -9.29 16.64 11.06
N ASP A 135 -9.78 16.87 12.26
CA ASP A 135 -9.70 18.19 12.88
C ASP A 135 -8.24 18.62 13.03
N ALA A 136 -7.93 19.89 12.80
CA ALA A 136 -6.56 20.41 12.85
C ALA A 136 -5.85 20.15 14.18
N ALA A 137 -6.58 20.21 15.30
CA ALA A 137 -6.02 19.92 16.62
C ALA A 137 -5.71 18.44 16.79
N VAL A 138 -6.56 17.56 16.27
CA VAL A 138 -6.34 16.10 16.26
C VAL A 138 -5.14 15.75 15.38
N ALA A 139 -5.05 16.32 14.18
CA ALA A 139 -3.91 16.11 13.29
C ALA A 139 -2.58 16.55 13.93
N ALA A 140 -2.56 17.72 14.60
CA ALA A 140 -1.39 18.23 15.31
C ALA A 140 -0.99 17.37 16.52
N ASP A 141 -1.96 16.82 17.27
CA ASP A 141 -1.69 15.90 18.39
C ASP A 141 -1.08 14.59 17.86
N LEU A 142 -1.66 13.99 16.82
CA LEU A 142 -1.14 12.79 16.18
C LEU A 142 0.27 12.99 15.61
N ASP A 143 0.52 14.13 14.95
CA ASP A 143 1.86 14.51 14.45
C ASP A 143 2.90 14.60 15.58
N THR A 144 2.50 15.18 16.72
CA THR A 144 3.37 15.29 17.89
C THR A 144 3.70 13.93 18.50
N ARG A 145 2.70 13.04 18.60
CA ARG A 145 2.89 11.67 19.08
C ARG A 145 3.75 10.85 18.15
N GLU A 146 3.47 10.89 16.84
CA GLU A 146 4.26 10.20 15.83
C GLU A 146 5.71 10.66 15.87
N ARG A 147 5.97 11.97 15.91
CA ARG A 147 7.32 12.52 16.02
C ARG A 147 8.07 12.00 17.26
N ALA A 148 7.39 11.88 18.40
CA ALA A 148 8.00 11.36 19.62
C ALA A 148 8.46 9.90 19.44
N VAL A 149 7.61 9.04 18.86
CA VAL A 149 7.95 7.64 18.59
C VAL A 149 9.07 7.52 17.57
N LEU A 150 8.94 8.19 16.41
CA LEU A 150 9.90 8.06 15.31
C LEU A 150 11.30 8.60 15.67
N ARG A 151 11.40 9.56 16.60
CA ARG A 151 12.66 10.04 17.14
C ARG A 151 13.29 9.08 18.14
N ALA A 152 12.51 8.29 18.84
CA ALA A 152 12.99 7.36 19.86
C ALA A 152 13.52 6.05 19.26
N VAL A 153 12.92 5.55 18.15
CA VAL A 153 13.30 4.25 17.57
C VAL A 153 14.54 4.35 16.69
N PRO A 154 15.41 3.31 16.65
CA PRO A 154 16.64 3.34 15.85
C PRO A 154 16.41 3.27 14.34
N ALA A 155 15.28 2.72 13.87
CA ALA A 155 14.98 2.66 12.43
C ALA A 155 13.51 2.95 12.15
N VAL A 156 13.29 3.71 11.08
CA VAL A 156 11.97 3.98 10.49
C VAL A 156 11.96 3.45 9.07
N ILE A 157 10.91 2.75 8.70
CA ILE A 157 10.73 2.17 7.36
C ILE A 157 9.56 2.86 6.68
N ALA A 158 9.79 3.34 5.48
CA ALA A 158 8.80 4.03 4.67
C ALA A 158 8.56 3.29 3.34
N THR A 159 7.41 3.53 2.72
CA THR A 159 6.96 2.80 1.53
C THR A 159 7.42 3.39 0.20
N SER A 160 8.12 4.56 0.20
CA SER A 160 8.65 5.21 -0.98
C SER A 160 9.76 6.19 -0.63
N ASP A 161 10.56 6.61 -1.61
CA ASP A 161 11.54 7.69 -1.43
C ASP A 161 10.86 9.03 -1.09
N TRP A 162 9.67 9.29 -1.66
CA TRP A 162 8.89 10.46 -1.27
C TRP A 162 8.54 10.42 0.23
N ALA A 163 8.06 9.28 0.73
CA ALA A 163 7.72 9.12 2.13
C ALA A 163 8.93 9.27 3.05
N VAL A 164 10.12 8.77 2.64
CA VAL A 164 11.38 9.03 3.37
C VAL A 164 11.66 10.53 3.46
N ARG A 165 11.65 11.24 2.32
CA ARG A 165 11.88 12.68 2.31
C ARG A 165 10.87 13.44 3.19
N ARG A 166 9.59 13.04 3.13
CA ARG A 166 8.51 13.61 3.95
C ARG A 166 8.78 13.43 5.43
N LEU A 167 9.08 12.19 5.88
CA LEU A 167 9.36 11.87 7.28
C LEU A 167 10.62 12.57 7.79
N VAL A 168 11.70 12.54 7.02
CA VAL A 168 12.96 13.23 7.37
C VAL A 168 12.73 14.73 7.54
N SER A 169 12.12 15.40 6.56
CA SER A 169 11.95 16.86 6.60
C SER A 169 10.93 17.29 7.66
N HIS A 170 9.82 16.56 7.79
CA HIS A 170 8.71 16.95 8.66
C HIS A 170 8.98 16.68 10.14
N HIS A 171 9.52 15.49 10.45
CA HIS A 171 9.80 15.12 11.85
C HIS A 171 11.23 15.43 12.28
N GLY A 172 12.09 15.91 11.37
CA GLY A 172 13.50 16.20 11.64
C GLY A 172 14.28 14.94 12.03
N LEU A 173 14.05 13.83 11.30
CA LEU A 173 14.75 12.58 11.52
C LEU A 173 16.12 12.60 10.84
N ALA A 174 17.09 11.88 11.40
CA ALA A 174 18.36 11.65 10.74
C ALA A 174 18.15 10.76 9.50
N PRO A 175 18.63 11.16 8.30
CA PRO A 175 18.35 10.43 7.05
C PRO A 175 18.82 8.97 7.06
N ASP A 176 19.88 8.65 7.77
CA ASP A 176 20.46 7.31 7.91
C ASP A 176 19.59 6.35 8.75
N ARG A 177 18.59 6.89 9.46
CA ARG A 177 17.61 6.11 10.24
C ARG A 177 16.32 5.81 9.48
N VAL A 178 16.10 6.44 8.33
CA VAL A 178 14.87 6.27 7.55
C VAL A 178 15.16 5.51 6.26
N HIS A 179 14.53 4.36 6.11
CA HIS A 179 14.83 3.41 5.05
C HIS A 179 13.62 3.17 4.15
N VAL A 180 13.85 2.94 2.86
CA VAL A 180 12.78 2.54 1.93
C VAL A 180 12.62 1.02 1.93
N ALA A 181 11.38 0.58 2.04
CA ALA A 181 10.95 -0.74 1.64
C ALA A 181 9.64 -0.59 0.83
N ALA A 182 9.78 -0.28 -0.44
CA ALA A 182 8.63 -0.07 -1.33
C ALA A 182 7.82 -1.36 -1.49
N PRO A 183 6.47 -1.27 -1.56
CA PRO A 183 5.63 -2.42 -1.86
C PRO A 183 6.01 -3.07 -3.19
N GLY A 184 6.12 -4.39 -3.20
CA GLY A 184 6.27 -5.15 -4.43
C GLY A 184 4.95 -5.29 -5.20
N ALA A 185 5.04 -5.66 -6.46
CA ALA A 185 3.90 -6.07 -7.26
C ALA A 185 3.99 -7.55 -7.62
N ASP A 186 2.85 -8.25 -7.54
CA ASP A 186 2.79 -9.63 -8.01
C ASP A 186 2.73 -9.68 -9.54
N ILE A 187 3.40 -10.66 -10.12
CA ILE A 187 3.27 -10.95 -11.54
C ILE A 187 1.82 -11.37 -11.81
N ALA A 188 1.17 -10.68 -12.74
CA ALA A 188 -0.22 -10.95 -13.11
C ALA A 188 -0.36 -11.14 -14.63
N PRO A 189 -1.39 -11.84 -15.11
CA PRO A 189 -1.71 -11.87 -16.53
C PRO A 189 -2.00 -10.46 -17.06
N LEU A 190 -1.71 -10.21 -18.34
CA LEU A 190 -2.11 -8.96 -18.98
C LEU A 190 -3.64 -8.83 -18.96
N ALA A 191 -4.12 -7.65 -18.63
CA ALA A 191 -5.53 -7.34 -18.71
C ALA A 191 -6.00 -7.44 -20.18
N ALA A 192 -7.08 -8.19 -20.40
CA ALA A 192 -7.72 -8.26 -21.70
C ALA A 192 -8.43 -6.93 -22.04
N GLY A 193 -8.93 -6.25 -21.01
CA GLY A 193 -9.78 -5.09 -21.16
C GLY A 193 -11.15 -5.45 -21.75
N THR A 194 -11.83 -4.44 -22.30
CA THR A 194 -13.09 -4.63 -23.03
C THR A 194 -12.92 -4.29 -24.51
N ASP A 195 -13.27 -3.05 -24.90
CA ASP A 195 -13.04 -2.50 -26.24
C ASP A 195 -11.69 -1.76 -26.35
N GLY A 196 -10.94 -1.77 -25.28
CA GLY A 196 -9.65 -1.11 -25.15
C GLY A 196 -9.74 0.38 -24.78
N VAL A 197 -10.93 0.90 -24.42
CA VAL A 197 -11.18 2.34 -24.21
C VAL A 197 -12.12 2.61 -23.04
N SER A 198 -13.27 1.93 -23.01
CA SER A 198 -14.45 2.43 -22.29
C SER A 198 -14.58 2.00 -20.84
N ARG A 199 -13.81 1.01 -20.39
CA ARG A 199 -13.90 0.48 -19.04
C ARG A 199 -12.88 1.12 -18.10
N LEU A 200 -13.34 2.04 -17.27
CA LEU A 200 -12.54 2.72 -16.25
C LEU A 200 -12.63 1.96 -14.92
N LEU A 201 -11.54 1.98 -14.16
CA LEU A 201 -11.43 1.34 -12.87
C LEU A 201 -10.77 2.26 -11.85
N CYS A 202 -11.37 2.40 -10.67
CA CYS A 202 -10.75 3.01 -9.50
C CYS A 202 -10.70 1.99 -8.36
N VAL A 203 -9.52 1.60 -7.91
CA VAL A 203 -9.35 0.67 -6.78
C VAL A 203 -8.81 1.45 -5.59
N ALA A 204 -9.67 1.77 -4.65
CA ALA A 204 -9.34 2.51 -3.42
C ALA A 204 -10.49 2.40 -2.41
N ALA A 205 -10.19 2.41 -1.12
CA ALA A 205 -11.21 2.63 -0.09
C ALA A 205 -11.97 3.93 -0.40
N VAL A 206 -13.27 3.94 -0.16
CA VAL A 206 -14.11 5.12 -0.44
C VAL A 206 -14.04 6.07 0.76
N THR A 207 -13.08 7.00 0.66
CA THR A 207 -12.78 8.00 1.71
C THR A 207 -12.46 9.36 1.08
N PRO A 208 -12.61 10.48 1.81
CA PRO A 208 -12.27 11.81 1.30
C PRO A 208 -10.84 11.89 0.73
N ARG A 209 -9.86 11.23 1.37
CA ARG A 209 -8.46 11.20 0.94
C ARG A 209 -8.27 10.63 -0.48
N LYS A 210 -9.13 9.69 -0.88
CA LYS A 210 -9.06 9.05 -2.22
C LYS A 210 -9.77 9.86 -3.31
N GLY A 211 -10.46 10.93 -2.96
CA GLY A 211 -10.94 11.96 -3.90
C GLY A 211 -11.93 11.49 -4.95
N GLN A 212 -12.69 10.40 -4.72
CA GLN A 212 -13.63 9.87 -5.72
C GLN A 212 -14.68 10.90 -6.17
N HIS A 213 -15.01 11.91 -5.37
CA HIS A 213 -15.89 13.00 -5.79
C HIS A 213 -15.31 13.78 -6.96
N ARG A 214 -13.97 13.98 -7.03
CA ARG A 214 -13.30 14.60 -8.19
C ARG A 214 -13.39 13.74 -9.44
N LEU A 215 -13.32 12.40 -9.25
CA LEU A 215 -13.57 11.49 -10.36
C LEU A 215 -15.01 11.59 -10.87
N VAL A 216 -16.00 11.67 -9.98
CA VAL A 216 -17.41 11.87 -10.35
C VAL A 216 -17.60 13.17 -11.14
N GLU A 217 -17.03 14.29 -10.65
CA GLU A 217 -17.09 15.60 -11.33
C GLU A 217 -16.45 15.55 -12.73
N ALA A 218 -15.27 14.95 -12.86
CA ALA A 218 -14.59 14.82 -14.14
C ALA A 218 -15.35 13.92 -15.11
N LEU A 219 -15.91 12.80 -14.63
CA LEU A 219 -16.73 11.91 -15.45
C LEU A 219 -18.05 12.57 -15.89
N ALA A 220 -18.64 13.42 -15.07
CA ALA A 220 -19.80 14.22 -15.43
C ALA A 220 -19.48 15.19 -16.60
N ALA A 221 -18.28 15.78 -16.62
CA ALA A 221 -17.83 16.66 -17.70
C ALA A 221 -17.61 15.95 -19.04
N VAL A 222 -17.44 14.62 -19.02
CA VAL A 222 -17.26 13.76 -20.21
C VAL A 222 -18.43 12.77 -20.40
N ARG A 223 -19.61 13.09 -19.90
CA ARG A 223 -20.80 12.22 -20.00
C ARG A 223 -21.26 11.95 -21.43
N ASP A 224 -20.87 12.79 -22.36
CA ASP A 224 -21.13 12.67 -23.81
C ASP A 224 -20.33 11.51 -24.46
N LEU A 225 -19.31 10.97 -23.76
CA LEU A 225 -18.46 9.88 -24.25
C LEU A 225 -18.90 8.51 -23.70
N PRO A 226 -18.62 7.41 -24.43
CA PRO A 226 -19.03 6.06 -24.04
C PRO A 226 -18.06 5.46 -23.01
N TRP A 227 -18.34 5.58 -21.73
CA TRP A 227 -17.55 4.98 -20.64
C TRP A 227 -18.44 4.32 -19.59
N THR A 228 -17.85 3.40 -18.86
CA THR A 228 -18.35 2.89 -17.57
C THR A 228 -17.21 2.91 -16.55
N CYS A 229 -17.52 3.11 -15.28
CA CYS A 229 -16.53 3.16 -14.21
C CYS A 229 -16.96 2.34 -13.00
N GLU A 230 -16.07 1.52 -12.50
CA GLU A 230 -16.23 0.87 -11.20
C GLU A 230 -15.26 1.47 -10.17
N CYS A 231 -15.79 1.90 -9.03
CA CYS A 231 -15.02 2.23 -7.83
C CYS A 231 -15.10 1.04 -6.88
N VAL A 232 -13.99 0.33 -6.73
CA VAL A 232 -13.85 -0.89 -5.94
C VAL A 232 -13.05 -0.59 -4.68
N GLY A 233 -13.64 -0.83 -3.51
CA GLY A 233 -12.99 -0.62 -2.22
C GLY A 233 -13.96 -0.54 -1.06
N GLY A 234 -13.43 -0.53 0.16
CA GLY A 234 -14.22 -0.51 1.38
C GLY A 234 -15.13 0.72 1.48
N LEU A 235 -16.41 0.49 1.83
CA LEU A 235 -17.44 1.51 1.98
C LEU A 235 -17.72 1.85 3.47
N GLY A 236 -17.08 1.13 4.39
CA GLY A 236 -17.35 1.24 5.82
C GLY A 236 -16.51 2.28 6.56
N HIS A 237 -15.44 2.80 5.95
CA HIS A 237 -14.54 3.74 6.62
C HIS A 237 -15.18 5.12 6.87
N ASP A 238 -15.95 5.60 5.91
CA ASP A 238 -16.67 6.88 6.00
C ASP A 238 -18.05 6.77 5.33
N PRO A 239 -19.07 6.33 6.06
CA PRO A 239 -20.43 6.22 5.53
C PRO A 239 -21.02 7.54 5.05
N GLY A 240 -20.63 8.66 5.68
CA GLY A 240 -21.06 10.01 5.31
C GLY A 240 -20.54 10.40 3.93
N TYR A 241 -19.28 10.15 3.67
CA TYR A 241 -18.67 10.37 2.35
C TYR A 241 -19.25 9.45 1.27
N VAL A 242 -19.52 8.20 1.59
CA VAL A 242 -20.21 7.27 0.67
C VAL A 242 -21.60 7.77 0.31
N ALA A 243 -22.38 8.27 1.28
CA ALA A 243 -23.70 8.86 1.04
C ALA A 243 -23.58 10.11 0.16
N HIS A 244 -22.60 10.99 0.42
CA HIS A 244 -22.32 12.17 -0.40
C HIS A 244 -22.00 11.78 -1.84
N LEU A 245 -21.15 10.78 -2.08
CA LEU A 245 -20.82 10.31 -3.42
C LEU A 245 -22.04 9.77 -4.18
N ARG A 246 -22.91 9.00 -3.52
CA ARG A 246 -24.15 8.49 -4.12
C ARG A 246 -25.05 9.65 -4.56
N THR A 247 -25.24 10.65 -3.69
CA THR A 247 -25.98 11.86 -4.00
C THR A 247 -25.38 12.58 -5.23
N LEU A 248 -24.06 12.70 -5.28
CA LEU A 248 -23.35 13.36 -6.38
C LEU A 248 -23.51 12.59 -7.70
N ILE A 249 -23.40 11.27 -7.66
CA ILE A 249 -23.62 10.38 -8.82
C ILE A 249 -25.05 10.54 -9.37
N ASP A 250 -26.04 10.56 -8.49
CA ASP A 250 -27.45 10.76 -8.87
C ASP A 250 -27.70 12.17 -9.44
N GLN A 251 -27.15 13.21 -8.82
CA GLN A 251 -27.27 14.60 -9.29
C GLN A 251 -26.70 14.80 -10.69
N TYR A 252 -25.60 14.13 -11.03
CA TYR A 252 -25.02 14.19 -12.38
C TYR A 252 -25.64 13.19 -13.36
N GLY A 253 -26.60 12.35 -12.92
CA GLY A 253 -27.25 11.33 -13.77
C GLY A 253 -26.28 10.24 -14.24
N LEU A 254 -25.37 9.80 -13.37
CA LEU A 254 -24.32 8.82 -13.70
C LEU A 254 -24.56 7.41 -13.13
N ALA A 255 -25.71 7.18 -12.47
CA ALA A 255 -25.99 5.94 -11.73
C ALA A 255 -25.90 4.66 -12.59
N ASP A 256 -26.22 4.75 -13.90
CA ASP A 256 -26.14 3.61 -14.82
C ASP A 256 -24.70 3.30 -15.27
N ARG A 257 -23.76 4.21 -15.07
CA ARG A 257 -22.41 4.18 -15.64
C ARG A 257 -21.30 4.14 -14.60
N LEU A 258 -21.52 4.68 -13.40
CA LEU A 258 -20.56 4.70 -12.29
C LEU A 258 -21.11 3.96 -11.10
N ARG A 259 -20.36 2.97 -10.61
CA ARG A 259 -20.79 2.10 -9.53
C ARG A 259 -19.77 2.07 -8.40
N LEU A 260 -20.25 2.22 -7.15
CA LEU A 260 -19.50 1.91 -5.94
C LEU A 260 -19.79 0.47 -5.58
N THR A 261 -18.85 -0.45 -5.82
CA THR A 261 -19.11 -1.89 -5.78
C THR A 261 -18.80 -2.55 -4.43
N GLY A 262 -18.18 -1.80 -3.49
CA GLY A 262 -17.65 -2.39 -2.27
C GLY A 262 -16.29 -3.08 -2.48
N PRO A 263 -15.74 -3.69 -1.42
CA PRO A 263 -14.43 -4.36 -1.48
C PRO A 263 -14.49 -5.64 -2.32
N ARG A 264 -13.40 -5.92 -3.03
CA ARG A 264 -13.15 -7.19 -3.73
C ARG A 264 -11.77 -7.70 -3.37
N SER A 265 -11.56 -8.99 -3.42
CA SER A 265 -10.28 -9.64 -3.16
C SER A 265 -10.10 -10.90 -4.02
N GLY A 266 -8.87 -11.42 -4.10
CA GLY A 266 -8.57 -12.66 -4.83
C GLY A 266 -9.08 -12.63 -6.27
N ALA A 267 -9.71 -13.71 -6.72
CA ALA A 267 -10.16 -13.87 -8.09
C ALA A 267 -11.15 -12.79 -8.57
N ASP A 268 -11.99 -12.23 -7.68
CA ASP A 268 -12.95 -11.20 -8.05
C ASP A 268 -12.24 -9.86 -8.33
N LEU A 269 -11.20 -9.54 -7.56
CA LEU A 269 -10.38 -8.36 -7.82
C LEU A 269 -9.55 -8.56 -9.09
N ASP A 270 -8.99 -9.74 -9.31
CA ASP A 270 -8.25 -10.07 -10.53
C ASP A 270 -9.12 -9.96 -11.78
N ALA A 271 -10.36 -10.47 -11.72
CA ALA A 271 -11.33 -10.33 -12.81
C ALA A 271 -11.70 -8.85 -13.08
N THR A 272 -11.77 -8.05 -12.02
CA THR A 272 -12.03 -6.61 -12.12
C THR A 272 -10.90 -5.89 -12.85
N TYR A 273 -9.65 -6.13 -12.48
CA TYR A 273 -8.50 -5.59 -13.20
C TYR A 273 -8.43 -6.11 -14.65
N ALA A 274 -8.69 -7.41 -14.85
CA ALA A 274 -8.61 -8.02 -16.18
C ALA A 274 -9.60 -7.39 -17.19
N ALA A 275 -10.70 -6.83 -16.72
CA ALA A 275 -11.70 -6.15 -17.53
C ALA A 275 -11.44 -4.64 -17.72
N ALA A 276 -10.43 -4.06 -17.07
CA ALA A 276 -10.17 -2.62 -17.11
C ALA A 276 -9.35 -2.20 -18.34
N ASP A 277 -9.70 -1.07 -18.94
CA ASP A 277 -8.95 -0.43 -20.03
C ASP A 277 -8.05 0.69 -19.53
N LEU A 278 -8.46 1.40 -18.48
CA LEU A 278 -7.74 2.49 -17.83
C LEU A 278 -8.00 2.47 -16.31
N MET A 279 -6.95 2.56 -15.52
CA MET A 279 -7.02 2.83 -14.08
C MET A 279 -7.06 4.33 -13.84
N VAL A 280 -7.98 4.81 -13.00
CA VAL A 280 -8.07 6.22 -12.59
C VAL A 280 -7.99 6.33 -11.07
N LEU A 281 -7.07 7.16 -10.56
CA LEU A 281 -6.88 7.37 -9.12
C LEU A 281 -6.76 8.86 -8.82
N THR A 282 -7.67 9.40 -8.00
CA THR A 282 -7.83 10.84 -7.74
C THR A 282 -7.46 11.26 -6.32
N SER A 283 -6.54 10.53 -5.71
CA SER A 283 -6.16 10.72 -4.31
C SER A 283 -5.56 12.09 -4.03
N TYR A 284 -5.81 12.62 -2.84
CA TYR A 284 -5.14 13.82 -2.30
C TYR A 284 -3.81 13.51 -1.62
N ALA A 285 -3.68 12.32 -1.10
CA ALA A 285 -2.45 11.84 -0.46
C ALA A 285 -2.25 10.35 -0.69
N GLU A 286 -1.04 9.97 -1.10
CA GLU A 286 -0.57 8.59 -1.28
C GLU A 286 0.91 8.52 -0.90
N THR A 287 1.25 7.58 -0.07
CA THR A 287 2.65 7.32 0.25
C THR A 287 3.34 6.47 -0.82
N TYR A 288 2.58 5.65 -1.56
CA TYR A 288 3.07 4.86 -2.67
C TYR A 288 2.03 4.72 -3.79
N GLY A 289 0.92 4.01 -3.54
CA GLY A 289 -0.11 3.75 -4.56
C GLY A 289 -0.05 2.32 -5.09
N MET A 290 -0.20 1.32 -4.22
CA MET A 290 -0.16 -0.10 -4.60
C MET A 290 -1.13 -0.45 -5.74
N ALA A 291 -2.34 0.12 -5.75
CA ALA A 291 -3.31 -0.10 -6.82
C ALA A 291 -2.77 0.33 -8.21
N VAL A 292 -1.92 1.36 -8.26
CA VAL A 292 -1.24 1.78 -9.49
C VAL A 292 -0.27 0.70 -9.98
N THR A 293 0.58 0.18 -9.12
CA THR A 293 1.52 -0.89 -9.50
C THR A 293 0.82 -2.20 -9.81
N GLU A 294 -0.31 -2.51 -9.16
CA GLU A 294 -1.18 -3.65 -9.50
C GLU A 294 -1.78 -3.52 -10.92
N ALA A 295 -2.23 -2.31 -11.29
CA ALA A 295 -2.71 -2.03 -12.64
C ALA A 295 -1.57 -2.17 -13.68
N LEU A 296 -0.43 -1.56 -13.40
CA LEU A 296 0.76 -1.64 -14.28
C LEU A 296 1.31 -3.06 -14.42
N ALA A 297 1.25 -3.88 -13.36
CA ALA A 297 1.60 -5.31 -13.41
C ALA A 297 0.71 -6.09 -14.39
N ARG A 298 -0.48 -5.58 -14.71
CA ARG A 298 -1.43 -6.11 -15.69
C ARG A 298 -1.39 -5.37 -17.03
N GLY A 299 -0.45 -4.42 -17.20
CA GLY A 299 -0.30 -3.61 -18.42
C GLY A 299 -1.44 -2.62 -18.64
N ILE A 300 -2.17 -2.25 -17.60
CA ILE A 300 -3.24 -1.25 -17.64
C ILE A 300 -2.61 0.13 -17.47
N PRO A 301 -2.84 1.08 -18.39
CA PRO A 301 -2.41 2.47 -18.23
C PRO A 301 -3.09 3.14 -17.03
N VAL A 302 -2.47 4.19 -16.52
CA VAL A 302 -2.93 4.89 -15.33
C VAL A 302 -3.16 6.37 -15.63
N LEU A 303 -4.25 6.92 -15.11
CA LEU A 303 -4.50 8.36 -14.98
C LEU A 303 -4.65 8.66 -13.49
N ALA A 304 -3.71 9.42 -12.92
CA ALA A 304 -3.69 9.66 -11.48
C ALA A 304 -3.34 11.09 -11.14
N THR A 305 -3.62 11.49 -9.91
CA THR A 305 -3.15 12.77 -9.37
C THR A 305 -1.65 12.75 -9.10
N ASP A 306 -0.99 13.89 -9.30
CA ASP A 306 0.45 14.10 -9.01
C ASP A 306 0.64 14.40 -7.52
N VAL A 307 0.53 13.38 -6.68
CA VAL A 307 0.65 13.50 -5.23
C VAL A 307 1.52 12.40 -4.63
N GLY A 308 2.30 12.78 -3.63
CA GLY A 308 3.01 11.82 -2.80
C GLY A 308 3.95 10.89 -3.57
N GLY A 309 3.80 9.59 -3.33
CA GLY A 309 4.55 8.52 -3.99
C GLY A 309 3.96 8.07 -5.33
N LEU A 310 2.85 8.65 -5.82
CA LEU A 310 2.26 8.24 -7.10
C LEU A 310 3.19 8.40 -8.30
N PRO A 311 3.97 9.49 -8.44
CA PRO A 311 4.97 9.58 -9.51
C PRO A 311 6.00 8.44 -9.49
N GLU A 312 6.42 7.99 -8.31
CA GLU A 312 7.34 6.85 -8.16
C GLU A 312 6.66 5.53 -8.56
N ALA A 313 5.42 5.30 -8.13
CA ALA A 313 4.64 4.11 -8.47
C ALA A 313 4.37 4.01 -9.98
N VAL A 314 3.97 5.10 -10.62
CA VAL A 314 3.80 5.18 -12.08
C VAL A 314 5.13 4.90 -12.77
N GLY A 315 6.17 5.61 -12.41
CA GLY A 315 7.52 5.45 -12.94
C GLY A 315 7.58 5.54 -14.47
N ARG A 316 8.57 4.86 -15.06
CA ARG A 316 8.77 4.81 -16.51
C ARG A 316 8.99 3.38 -16.98
N ALA A 317 8.61 3.10 -18.22
CA ALA A 317 9.03 1.88 -18.89
C ALA A 317 10.55 1.92 -19.20
N PRO A 318 11.21 0.77 -19.45
CA PRO A 318 12.65 0.72 -19.75
C PRO A 318 13.07 1.55 -20.97
N ASP A 319 12.17 1.77 -21.91
CA ASP A 319 12.37 2.64 -23.09
C ASP A 319 12.15 4.13 -22.82
N GLY A 320 11.84 4.50 -21.55
CA GLY A 320 11.55 5.85 -21.11
C GLY A 320 10.09 6.25 -21.27
N GLY A 321 9.24 5.40 -21.85
CA GLY A 321 7.82 5.65 -22.05
C GLY A 321 7.08 5.87 -20.71
N MET A 322 6.10 6.78 -20.70
CA MET A 322 5.24 7.04 -19.54
C MET A 322 4.03 6.11 -19.56
N PRO A 323 3.86 5.24 -18.55
CA PRO A 323 2.75 4.29 -18.50
C PRO A 323 1.45 4.92 -17.98
N GLY A 324 1.48 6.18 -17.61
CA GLY A 324 0.35 6.93 -17.11
C GLY A 324 0.48 8.42 -17.32
N ILE A 325 -0.60 9.12 -17.00
CA ILE A 325 -0.70 10.58 -16.99
C ILE A 325 -0.92 11.01 -15.54
N LEU A 326 -0.17 12.02 -15.11
CA LEU A 326 -0.33 12.65 -13.81
C LEU A 326 -0.96 14.03 -13.99
N VAL A 327 -2.01 14.31 -13.19
CA VAL A 327 -2.73 15.59 -13.20
C VAL A 327 -2.64 16.27 -11.83
N PRO A 328 -2.74 17.60 -11.74
CA PRO A 328 -2.81 18.28 -10.45
C PRO A 328 -3.95 17.72 -9.59
N PRO A 329 -3.74 17.58 -8.26
CA PRO A 329 -4.84 17.27 -7.34
C PRO A 329 -5.85 18.42 -7.36
N GLU A 330 -7.09 18.14 -6.97
CA GLU A 330 -8.18 19.12 -6.89
C GLU A 330 -8.59 19.80 -8.22
N ASP A 331 -8.12 19.29 -9.36
CA ASP A 331 -8.43 19.82 -10.68
C ASP A 331 -9.25 18.81 -11.53
N PRO A 332 -10.59 18.72 -11.32
CA PRO A 332 -11.42 17.82 -12.10
C PRO A 332 -11.50 18.24 -13.58
N ALA A 333 -11.18 19.51 -13.92
CA ALA A 333 -11.15 19.95 -15.30
C ALA A 333 -9.93 19.40 -16.04
N ALA A 334 -8.74 19.42 -15.42
CA ALA A 334 -7.55 18.76 -15.96
C ALA A 334 -7.79 17.24 -16.12
N LEU A 335 -8.37 16.59 -15.12
CA LEU A 335 -8.72 15.17 -15.19
C LEU A 335 -9.69 14.89 -16.35
N ALA A 336 -10.72 15.72 -16.54
CA ALA A 336 -11.69 15.59 -17.64
C ALA A 336 -11.02 15.81 -19.00
N ALA A 337 -10.07 16.75 -19.13
CA ALA A 337 -9.32 16.98 -20.36
C ALA A 337 -8.49 15.75 -20.75
N GLU A 338 -7.79 15.13 -19.80
CA GLU A 338 -7.02 13.92 -20.07
C GLU A 338 -7.93 12.71 -20.39
N LEU A 339 -9.09 12.60 -19.74
CA LEU A 339 -10.10 11.61 -20.12
C LEU A 339 -10.59 11.84 -21.57
N ARG A 340 -10.84 13.08 -22.00
CA ARG A 340 -11.19 13.38 -23.41
C ARG A 340 -10.07 12.97 -24.36
N GLY A 341 -8.81 13.24 -24.03
CA GLY A 341 -7.65 12.76 -24.78
C GLY A 341 -7.61 11.25 -24.88
N TRP A 342 -7.82 10.54 -23.74
CA TRP A 342 -7.90 9.09 -23.72
C TRP A 342 -9.00 8.54 -24.64
N PHE A 343 -10.20 9.11 -24.63
CA PHE A 343 -11.31 8.65 -25.49
C PHE A 343 -11.15 9.05 -26.94
N GLY A 344 -10.65 10.26 -27.20
CA GLY A 344 -10.60 10.84 -28.57
C GLY A 344 -9.35 10.49 -29.38
N GLU A 345 -8.21 10.18 -28.71
CA GLU A 345 -6.92 10.07 -29.37
C GLU A 345 -6.35 8.63 -29.32
N PRO A 346 -6.53 7.82 -30.40
CA PRO A 346 -6.00 6.45 -30.44
C PRO A 346 -4.48 6.35 -30.23
N ASP A 347 -3.73 7.38 -30.64
CA ASP A 347 -2.27 7.41 -30.49
C ASP A 347 -1.84 7.57 -29.05
N VAL A 348 -2.56 8.38 -28.26
CA VAL A 348 -2.35 8.51 -26.82
C VAL A 348 -2.55 7.15 -26.16
N ARG A 349 -3.66 6.47 -26.44
CA ARG A 349 -3.94 5.14 -25.92
C ARG A 349 -2.86 4.11 -26.29
N ARG A 350 -2.43 4.09 -27.55
CA ARG A 350 -1.40 3.16 -27.99
C ARG A 350 -0.08 3.36 -27.25
N ARG A 351 0.35 4.63 -27.10
CA ARG A 351 1.58 4.97 -26.35
C ARG A 351 1.48 4.57 -24.89
N LEU A 352 0.39 4.93 -24.21
CA LEU A 352 0.19 4.60 -22.80
C LEU A 352 0.14 3.10 -22.57
N LYS A 353 -0.59 2.34 -23.39
CA LYS A 353 -0.66 0.87 -23.30
C LYS A 353 0.69 0.20 -23.55
N ALA A 354 1.44 0.67 -24.54
CA ALA A 354 2.78 0.16 -24.82
C ALA A 354 3.70 0.41 -23.61
N ALA A 355 3.71 1.62 -23.07
CA ALA A 355 4.51 1.97 -21.91
C ALA A 355 4.08 1.21 -20.65
N ALA A 356 2.77 1.02 -20.40
CA ALA A 356 2.28 0.22 -19.27
C ALA A 356 2.73 -1.24 -19.35
N ARG A 357 2.70 -1.83 -20.55
CA ARG A 357 3.24 -3.18 -20.77
C ARG A 357 4.76 -3.24 -20.57
N GLY A 358 5.50 -2.22 -21.02
CA GLY A 358 6.94 -2.09 -20.77
C GLY A 358 7.26 -1.93 -19.28
N ARG A 359 6.52 -1.08 -18.56
CA ARG A 359 6.71 -0.82 -17.12
C ARG A 359 6.54 -2.08 -16.26
N ARG A 360 5.63 -2.97 -16.66
CA ARG A 360 5.41 -4.27 -16.01
C ARG A 360 6.72 -5.04 -15.78
N ALA A 361 7.63 -5.03 -16.73
CA ALA A 361 8.91 -5.73 -16.64
C ALA A 361 9.91 -5.06 -15.67
N ALA A 362 9.66 -3.80 -15.29
CA ALA A 362 10.51 -3.02 -14.40
C ALA A 362 9.88 -2.82 -13.00
N LEU A 363 8.78 -3.49 -12.71
CA LEU A 363 8.20 -3.50 -11.37
C LEU A 363 8.97 -4.48 -10.48
N ASP A 364 9.33 -4.03 -9.29
CA ASP A 364 9.90 -4.90 -8.27
C ASP A 364 8.84 -5.83 -7.69
N GLY A 365 9.23 -7.08 -7.44
CA GLY A 365 8.40 -8.04 -6.72
C GLY A 365 8.57 -7.92 -5.21
N TRP A 366 7.69 -8.56 -4.45
CA TRP A 366 7.68 -8.54 -2.99
C TRP A 366 8.96 -9.09 -2.34
N ALA A 367 9.73 -9.92 -3.06
CA ALA A 367 11.05 -10.37 -2.62
C ALA A 367 12.04 -9.20 -2.42
N THR A 368 11.93 -8.12 -3.21
CA THR A 368 12.73 -6.90 -3.02
C THR A 368 12.33 -6.17 -1.75
N THR A 369 11.02 -6.04 -1.47
CA THR A 369 10.48 -5.47 -0.23
C THR A 369 11.00 -6.23 0.99
N ALA A 370 10.85 -7.56 0.98
CA ALA A 370 11.28 -8.42 2.09
C ALA A 370 12.79 -8.37 2.31
N ARG A 371 13.58 -8.31 1.24
CA ARG A 371 15.05 -8.16 1.32
C ARG A 371 15.44 -6.82 1.96
N SER A 372 14.79 -5.73 1.57
CA SER A 372 15.02 -4.40 2.14
C SER A 372 14.71 -4.37 3.63
N LEU A 373 13.54 -4.88 4.02
CA LEU A 373 13.13 -5.01 5.42
C LEU A 373 14.11 -5.87 6.21
N ALA A 374 14.44 -7.07 5.72
CA ALA A 374 15.39 -7.97 6.37
C ALA A 374 16.75 -7.29 6.61
N GLY A 375 17.23 -6.52 5.62
CA GLY A 375 18.45 -5.74 5.74
C GLY A 375 18.38 -4.65 6.81
N VAL A 376 17.25 -3.96 6.96
CA VAL A 376 17.05 -2.98 8.05
C VAL A 376 17.05 -3.68 9.40
N LEU A 377 16.25 -4.73 9.56
CA LEU A 377 16.16 -5.48 10.82
C LEU A 377 17.50 -6.08 11.25
N GLN A 378 18.34 -6.51 10.31
CA GLN A 378 19.68 -7.01 10.62
C GLN A 378 20.63 -5.95 11.18
N ARG A 379 20.47 -4.69 10.71
CA ARG A 379 21.34 -3.57 11.12
C ARG A 379 20.86 -2.82 12.35
N LEU A 380 19.71 -3.22 12.95
CA LEU A 380 19.25 -2.60 14.19
C LEU A 380 20.35 -2.77 15.27
N PRO A 381 20.76 -1.68 15.94
CA PRO A 381 21.72 -1.76 17.03
C PRO A 381 21.19 -2.64 18.15
N GLU A 382 22.09 -3.25 18.92
CA GLU A 382 21.70 -3.88 20.19
C GLU A 382 21.06 -2.81 21.10
N ALA A 383 20.09 -3.22 21.88
CA ALA A 383 19.47 -2.32 22.84
C ALA A 383 20.53 -1.84 23.85
N PRO A 384 20.48 -0.58 24.31
CA PRO A 384 21.37 -0.10 25.36
C PRO A 384 21.23 -1.02 26.58
N ARG A 385 22.32 -1.70 26.96
CA ARG A 385 22.30 -2.54 28.18
C ARG A 385 22.07 -1.59 29.36
N SER A 386 20.94 -1.73 30.05
CA SER A 386 20.74 -1.04 31.32
C SER A 386 21.93 -1.37 32.22
N ALA A 387 22.72 -0.37 32.63
CA ALA A 387 23.75 -0.55 33.60
C ALA A 387 23.09 -1.01 34.89
N ALA A 388 23.31 -2.26 35.25
CA ALA A 388 22.81 -2.87 36.48
C ALA A 388 23.41 -2.20 37.73
#